data_1bc5aed738c5011a70618d43a6894914
#
_entry.id   1bc5aed738c5011a70618d43a6894914
#
_cell.length_a   1.000
_cell.length_b   1.000
_cell.length_c   1.000
_cell.angle_alpha   90.00
_cell.angle_beta   90.00
_cell.angle_gamma   90.00
#
_symmetry.space_group_name_H-M   'P 1'
#
loop_
_entity.id
_entity.type
_entity.pdbx_description
1 polymer ?
#
loop_
_entity_poly.entity_id
_entity_poly.type
_entity_poly.pdbx_seq_one_letter_code
_entity_poly.pdbx_strand_id
1 'polypeptide(L)'
;MEPRRKLKLVTNYERGANSMKVAFTTQDMKRVDAHFGWAKNVAIYEISPGGRHLIEVVQFDGDLKEDGNEDKLAAKIDAIRDCAIVYVSAIGGSAAARVVAAKIHPLKVPEETEIASLLDRLQQVLQGTPPPWLRKALEKGKEKTFDFDDEEETDHA
;
A
#
# COMPACT_ATOMS: atom_id res chain seq x y z
N MET A 1 18.47 -6.77 -4.63
CA MET A 1 18.68 -5.54 -4.09
C MET A 1 17.51 -5.03 -3.33
N GLU A 2 17.71 -4.49 -2.18
CA GLU A 2 16.64 -4.06 -1.39
C GLU A 2 16.22 -2.70 -1.68
N PRO A 3 14.97 -2.39 -1.57
CA PRO A 3 14.53 -1.03 -1.78
C PRO A 3 15.08 -0.16 -0.69
N ARG A 4 15.35 1.08 -0.99
CA ARG A 4 15.84 1.97 -0.03
C ARG A 4 14.71 2.69 0.61
N ARG A 5 14.62 2.65 1.92
CA ARG A 5 13.59 3.39 2.61
C ARG A 5 14.13 4.73 2.87
N LYS A 6 13.51 5.72 2.29
CA LYS A 6 14.00 7.05 2.42
C LYS A 6 13.50 7.74 3.65
N LEU A 7 12.29 7.53 4.00
CA LEU A 7 11.76 8.29 5.08
C LEU A 7 10.74 7.50 5.80
N LYS A 8 10.89 7.33 7.07
CA LYS A 8 9.91 6.65 7.83
C LYS A 8 9.57 7.55 8.99
N LEU A 9 8.40 8.14 8.95
CA LEU A 9 8.01 9.07 9.96
C LEU A 9 7.49 8.33 11.16
N VAL A 10 7.96 8.71 12.30
CA VAL A 10 7.49 8.11 13.50
C VAL A 10 6.64 9.12 14.18
N THR A 11 5.39 8.86 14.36
CA THR A 11 4.53 9.83 14.97
C THR A 11 3.90 9.20 16.16
N ASN A 12 3.32 9.99 16.96
CA ASN A 12 2.66 9.53 18.11
C ASN A 12 1.22 9.33 17.91
N TYR A 13 0.76 9.42 16.68
CA TYR A 13 -0.64 9.30 16.46
C TYR A 13 -1.01 7.86 16.63
N GLU A 14 -2.14 7.60 17.17
CA GLU A 14 -2.51 6.29 17.45
C GLU A 14 -3.24 5.64 16.37
N ARG A 15 -3.04 4.37 16.12
CA ARG A 15 -3.74 3.67 15.11
C ARG A 15 -5.08 3.34 15.61
N GLY A 16 -6.07 3.80 14.97
CA GLY A 16 -7.41 3.49 15.32
C GLY A 16 -7.82 2.18 14.78
N ALA A 17 -8.99 1.74 15.15
CA ALA A 17 -9.52 0.50 14.69
C ALA A 17 -9.76 0.50 13.21
N ASN A 18 -9.97 1.65 12.62
CA ASN A 18 -10.24 1.74 11.21
C ASN A 18 -9.11 2.33 10.42
N SER A 19 -7.89 2.06 10.81
CA SER A 19 -6.78 2.61 10.05
C SER A 19 -6.21 1.54 9.15
N MET A 20 -5.59 1.95 8.07
CA MET A 20 -4.96 1.01 7.16
C MET A 20 -3.87 1.73 6.40
N LYS A 21 -2.98 0.96 5.80
CA LYS A 21 -1.91 1.52 4.98
C LYS A 21 -2.28 1.40 3.53
N VAL A 22 -2.00 2.44 2.77
CA VAL A 22 -2.33 2.52 1.37
C VAL A 22 -1.12 2.96 0.59
N ALA A 23 -0.83 2.30 -0.49
CA ALA A 23 0.36 2.60 -1.29
C ALA A 23 -0.06 3.25 -2.60
N PHE A 24 0.79 4.15 -3.09
CA PHE A 24 0.53 4.84 -4.36
C PHE A 24 1.80 4.79 -5.20
N THR A 25 1.68 4.32 -6.44
CA THR A 25 2.83 4.31 -7.33
C THR A 25 2.92 5.69 -7.97
N THR A 26 4.04 6.34 -7.82
CA THR A 26 4.13 7.72 -8.22
C THR A 26 5.54 8.12 -8.61
N GLN A 27 5.65 9.07 -9.52
CA GLN A 27 6.94 9.62 -9.90
C GLN A 27 7.12 10.98 -9.25
N ASP A 28 6.05 11.74 -9.12
CA ASP A 28 6.18 13.11 -8.61
C ASP A 28 5.66 13.28 -7.18
N MET A 29 5.24 12.20 -6.55
CA MET A 29 4.75 12.23 -5.18
C MET A 29 3.44 12.98 -5.01
N LYS A 30 2.81 13.37 -6.11
CA LYS A 30 1.54 14.07 -6.05
C LYS A 30 0.45 13.33 -6.78
N ARG A 31 0.79 12.56 -7.79
CA ARG A 31 -0.19 11.90 -8.61
C ARG A 31 0.18 10.45 -8.80
N VAL A 32 -0.83 9.63 -9.10
CA VAL A 32 -0.60 8.25 -9.40
C VAL A 32 -0.30 8.22 -10.88
N ASP A 33 0.97 8.27 -11.23
CA ASP A 33 1.36 8.42 -12.61
C ASP A 33 2.38 7.35 -13.02
N ALA A 34 2.29 6.20 -12.45
CA ALA A 34 3.24 5.17 -12.80
C ALA A 34 2.61 3.80 -12.83
N HIS A 35 3.10 2.96 -13.72
CA HIS A 35 2.76 1.56 -13.73
C HIS A 35 3.38 0.92 -12.51
N PHE A 36 2.75 -0.11 -12.01
CA PHE A 36 3.28 -0.78 -10.83
C PHE A 36 4.71 -1.25 -11.04
N GLY A 37 4.97 -1.88 -12.17
CA GLY A 37 6.28 -2.46 -12.38
C GLY A 37 7.38 -1.45 -12.63
N TRP A 38 7.00 -0.23 -13.03
CA TRP A 38 7.99 0.78 -13.40
C TRP A 38 8.09 1.92 -12.43
N ALA A 39 7.33 1.90 -11.37
CA ALA A 39 7.30 3.03 -10.46
C ALA A 39 8.64 3.19 -9.77
N LYS A 40 9.14 4.40 -9.73
CA LYS A 40 10.36 4.66 -9.05
C LYS A 40 10.11 4.93 -7.59
N ASN A 41 8.95 5.39 -7.25
CA ASN A 41 8.61 5.64 -5.87
C ASN A 41 7.27 5.03 -5.53
N VAL A 42 7.17 4.55 -4.32
CA VAL A 42 5.90 4.10 -3.80
C VAL A 42 5.70 4.84 -2.50
N ALA A 43 4.67 5.66 -2.45
CA ALA A 43 4.39 6.45 -1.25
C ALA A 43 3.38 5.68 -0.43
N ILE A 44 3.65 5.48 0.84
CA ILE A 44 2.78 4.72 1.71
C ILE A 44 2.22 5.64 2.78
N TYR A 45 0.89 5.69 2.83
CA TYR A 45 0.20 6.51 3.81
C TYR A 45 -0.55 5.62 4.77
N GLU A 46 -0.69 6.09 5.99
CA GLU A 46 -1.61 5.45 6.90
C GLU A 46 -2.83 6.35 6.97
N ILE A 47 -4.02 5.78 6.81
CA ILE A 47 -5.22 6.57 6.71
C ILE A 47 -6.28 6.03 7.65
N SER A 48 -7.03 6.91 8.25
CA SER A 48 -8.13 6.56 9.13
C SER A 48 -9.24 7.55 8.89
N PRO A 49 -10.42 7.35 9.47
CA PRO A 49 -11.49 8.33 9.26
C PRO A 49 -11.10 9.73 9.68
N GLY A 50 -10.23 9.86 10.66
CA GLY A 50 -9.89 11.15 11.17
C GLY A 50 -8.58 11.74 10.73
N GLY A 51 -7.80 11.02 9.93
CA GLY A 51 -6.51 11.55 9.54
C GLY A 51 -5.78 10.73 8.56
N ARG A 52 -4.69 11.28 8.06
CA ARG A 52 -3.84 10.55 7.14
C ARG A 52 -2.43 11.06 7.28
N HIS A 53 -1.48 10.17 7.14
CA HIS A 53 -0.09 10.52 7.32
C HIS A 53 0.78 9.77 6.35
N LEU A 54 1.72 10.45 5.73
CA LEU A 54 2.70 9.80 4.89
C LEU A 54 3.70 9.16 5.83
N ILE A 55 3.81 7.84 5.80
CA ILE A 55 4.68 7.18 6.73
C ILE A 55 5.94 6.64 6.10
N GLU A 56 5.95 6.47 4.81
CA GLU A 56 7.14 5.89 4.19
C GLU A 56 7.16 6.16 2.71
N VAL A 57 8.32 6.40 2.15
CA VAL A 57 8.47 6.45 0.71
C VAL A 57 9.54 5.44 0.37
N VAL A 58 9.20 4.47 -0.46
CA VAL A 58 10.15 3.45 -0.85
C VAL A 58 10.61 3.77 -2.26
N GLN A 59 11.89 3.88 -2.46
CA GLN A 59 12.42 4.17 -3.78
C GLN A 59 13.05 2.94 -4.38
N PHE A 60 12.84 2.78 -5.67
CA PHE A 60 13.42 1.66 -6.38
C PHE A 60 14.35 2.23 -7.43
N ASP A 61 15.61 1.88 -7.35
CA ASP A 61 16.51 2.42 -8.27
C ASP A 61 16.62 1.70 -9.46
N GLY A 62 17.25 2.20 -10.30
CA GLY A 62 17.62 1.54 -11.36
C GLY A 62 16.85 1.47 -12.46
N ASP A 63 17.15 0.62 -13.23
CA ASP A 63 16.63 0.43 -14.42
C ASP A 63 15.45 -0.39 -14.25
N LEU A 64 14.36 0.14 -14.22
CA LEU A 64 13.16 -0.59 -14.07
C LEU A 64 12.53 -0.95 -15.36
N LYS A 65 13.28 -1.28 -16.38
CA LYS A 65 12.72 -1.65 -17.61
C LYS A 65 11.93 -2.86 -17.39
N GLU A 66 10.93 -3.04 -18.16
CA GLU A 66 10.15 -4.12 -18.04
C GLU A 66 10.80 -5.28 -18.61
N ASP A 67 11.78 -5.77 -18.03
CA ASP A 67 12.42 -6.90 -18.56
C ASP A 67 11.83 -8.14 -17.94
N GLY A 68 10.79 -8.05 -17.20
CA GLY A 68 10.17 -9.20 -16.64
C GLY A 68 10.92 -9.79 -15.47
N ASN A 69 11.76 -9.04 -14.88
CA ASN A 69 12.55 -9.56 -13.81
C ASN A 69 11.70 -9.73 -12.58
N GLU A 70 11.48 -10.97 -12.18
CA GLU A 70 10.64 -11.23 -11.07
C GLU A 70 11.24 -10.81 -9.75
N ASP A 71 12.52 -10.71 -9.67
CA ASP A 71 13.13 -10.25 -8.44
C ASP A 71 12.76 -8.82 -8.15
N LYS A 72 12.70 -7.98 -9.16
CA LYS A 72 12.32 -6.60 -8.95
C LYS A 72 10.88 -6.51 -8.53
N LEU A 73 10.05 -7.36 -9.10
CA LEU A 73 8.66 -7.34 -8.76
C LEU A 73 8.46 -7.82 -7.32
N ALA A 74 9.20 -8.85 -6.94
CA ALA A 74 9.08 -9.36 -5.59
C ALA A 74 9.47 -8.30 -4.57
N ALA A 75 10.49 -7.53 -4.86
CA ALA A 75 10.92 -6.49 -3.94
C ALA A 75 9.86 -5.42 -3.77
N LYS A 76 9.17 -5.07 -4.87
CA LYS A 76 8.12 -4.09 -4.76
C LYS A 76 6.96 -4.61 -3.95
N ILE A 77 6.59 -5.85 -4.15
CA ILE A 77 5.48 -6.42 -3.41
C ILE A 77 5.83 -6.53 -1.94
N ASP A 78 7.06 -6.90 -1.64
CA ASP A 78 7.47 -6.96 -0.25
C ASP A 78 7.41 -5.61 0.40
N ALA A 79 7.75 -4.56 -0.30
CA ALA A 79 7.77 -3.23 0.27
C ALA A 79 6.38 -2.77 0.67
N ILE A 80 5.34 -3.28 0.01
CA ILE A 80 3.99 -2.86 0.32
C ILE A 80 3.17 -3.97 0.97
N ARG A 81 3.85 -4.98 1.50
CA ARG A 81 3.16 -6.13 2.03
C ARG A 81 2.19 -5.78 3.15
N ASP A 82 2.45 -4.74 3.88
CA ASP A 82 1.58 -4.32 4.96
C ASP A 82 0.43 -3.47 4.49
N CYS A 83 0.40 -3.12 3.23
CA CYS A 83 -0.63 -2.22 2.75
C CYS A 83 -1.88 -2.99 2.40
N ALA A 84 -3.03 -2.36 2.59
CA ALA A 84 -4.29 -2.99 2.24
C ALA A 84 -4.65 -2.71 0.79
N ILE A 85 -4.22 -1.58 0.27
CA ILE A 85 -4.55 -1.15 -1.08
C ILE A 85 -3.31 -0.60 -1.75
N VAL A 86 -3.18 -0.82 -3.05
CA VAL A 86 -2.17 -0.12 -3.82
C VAL A 86 -2.87 0.50 -5.02
N TYR A 87 -2.70 1.81 -5.19
CA TYR A 87 -3.26 2.52 -6.33
C TYR A 87 -2.20 2.58 -7.41
N VAL A 88 -2.59 2.26 -8.62
CA VAL A 88 -1.64 2.24 -9.75
C VAL A 88 -2.30 2.85 -10.97
N SER A 89 -1.51 3.35 -11.91
CA SER A 89 -2.10 3.79 -13.17
C SER A 89 -2.24 2.60 -14.10
N ALA A 90 -1.42 1.58 -13.92
CA ALA A 90 -1.55 0.36 -14.69
C ALA A 90 -0.77 -0.73 -13.96
N ILE A 91 -1.16 -1.98 -14.20
CA ILE A 91 -0.44 -3.09 -13.59
C ILE A 91 -0.63 -4.29 -14.50
N GLY A 92 0.43 -5.02 -14.72
CA GLY A 92 0.36 -6.22 -15.56
C GLY A 92 -0.37 -7.35 -14.86
N GLY A 93 -0.85 -8.30 -15.63
CA GLY A 93 -1.61 -9.38 -15.06
C GLY A 93 -0.85 -10.22 -14.06
N SER A 94 0.41 -10.49 -14.35
CA SER A 94 1.21 -11.28 -13.45
C SER A 94 1.42 -10.54 -12.13
N ALA A 95 1.72 -9.26 -12.21
CA ALA A 95 1.94 -8.47 -11.01
C ALA A 95 0.65 -8.34 -10.22
N ALA A 96 -0.47 -8.16 -10.90
CA ALA A 96 -1.74 -8.03 -10.22
C ALA A 96 -2.06 -9.31 -9.46
N ALA A 97 -1.79 -10.46 -10.06
CA ALA A 97 -2.07 -11.72 -9.40
C ALA A 97 -1.23 -11.87 -8.13
N ARG A 98 0.01 -11.43 -8.20
CA ARG A 98 0.88 -11.54 -7.04
C ARG A 98 0.48 -10.58 -5.94
N VAL A 99 0.03 -9.39 -6.31
CA VAL A 99 -0.42 -8.41 -5.35
C VAL A 99 -1.66 -8.95 -4.64
N VAL A 100 -2.58 -9.52 -5.40
CA VAL A 100 -3.78 -10.08 -4.82
C VAL A 100 -3.44 -11.26 -3.90
N ALA A 101 -2.47 -12.08 -4.33
CA ALA A 101 -2.06 -13.21 -3.51
C ALA A 101 -1.47 -12.74 -2.18
N ALA A 102 -0.92 -11.54 -2.15
CA ALA A 102 -0.38 -10.98 -0.92
C ALA A 102 -1.47 -10.28 -0.12
N LYS A 103 -2.71 -10.37 -0.57
CA LYS A 103 -3.85 -9.79 0.11
C LYS A 103 -3.82 -8.27 0.08
N ILE A 104 -3.30 -7.72 -0.98
CA ILE A 104 -3.30 -6.29 -1.22
C ILE A 104 -4.29 -6.07 -2.35
N HIS A 105 -5.14 -5.06 -2.21
CA HIS A 105 -6.17 -4.80 -3.22
C HIS A 105 -5.66 -3.79 -4.24
N PRO A 106 -5.41 -4.20 -5.47
CA PRO A 106 -4.89 -3.24 -6.46
C PRO A 106 -6.04 -2.46 -7.08
N LEU A 107 -5.91 -1.16 -7.13
CA LEU A 107 -6.91 -0.31 -7.73
C LEU A 107 -6.26 0.53 -8.82
N LYS A 108 -6.77 0.38 -10.03
CA LYS A 108 -6.25 1.12 -11.14
C LYS A 108 -7.02 2.42 -11.27
N VAL A 109 -6.33 3.52 -11.42
CA VAL A 109 -6.98 4.82 -11.58
C VAL A 109 -6.42 5.48 -12.81
N PRO A 110 -7.12 6.46 -13.37
CA PRO A 110 -6.60 7.15 -14.54
C PRO A 110 -5.28 7.82 -14.22
N GLU A 111 -4.41 7.83 -15.17
CA GLU A 111 -3.11 8.40 -14.98
C GLU A 111 -3.25 9.84 -14.56
N GLU A 112 -2.38 10.24 -13.67
CA GLU A 112 -2.38 11.59 -13.14
C GLU A 112 -3.51 11.90 -12.18
N THR A 113 -4.16 10.90 -11.64
CA THR A 113 -5.12 11.13 -10.58
C THR A 113 -4.35 11.56 -9.32
N GLU A 114 -4.83 12.58 -8.68
CA GLU A 114 -4.11 13.10 -7.53
C GLU A 114 -4.25 12.23 -6.32
N ILE A 115 -3.14 12.03 -5.64
CA ILE A 115 -3.12 11.21 -4.43
C ILE A 115 -4.03 11.85 -3.37
N ALA A 116 -3.99 13.16 -3.26
CA ALA A 116 -4.82 13.84 -2.27
C ALA A 116 -6.30 13.57 -2.48
N SER A 117 -6.73 13.52 -3.74
CA SER A 117 -8.12 13.25 -4.02
C SER A 117 -8.51 11.84 -3.63
N LEU A 118 -7.61 10.90 -3.85
CA LEU A 118 -7.89 9.52 -3.52
C LEU A 118 -7.94 9.34 -2.00
N LEU A 119 -7.07 10.03 -1.30
CA LEU A 119 -7.08 9.97 0.16
C LEU A 119 -8.36 10.58 0.70
N ASP A 120 -8.80 11.68 0.11
CA ASP A 120 -10.04 12.31 0.53
C ASP A 120 -11.21 11.36 0.37
N ARG A 121 -11.27 10.69 -0.76
CA ARG A 121 -12.35 9.79 -1.01
C ARG A 121 -12.33 8.63 -0.04
N LEU A 122 -11.17 8.07 0.21
CA LEU A 122 -11.07 6.96 1.12
C LEU A 122 -11.51 7.38 2.53
N GLN A 123 -11.12 8.57 2.95
CA GLN A 123 -11.52 9.00 4.27
C GLN A 123 -13.01 9.17 4.37
N GLN A 124 -13.63 9.67 3.32
CA GLN A 124 -15.05 9.82 3.33
C GLN A 124 -15.74 8.48 3.45
N VAL A 125 -15.25 7.48 2.76
CA VAL A 125 -15.83 6.16 2.82
C VAL A 125 -15.63 5.56 4.20
N LEU A 126 -14.47 5.79 4.79
CA LEU A 126 -14.20 5.26 6.12
C LEU A 126 -15.05 5.92 7.18
N GLN A 127 -15.46 7.16 6.94
CA GLN A 127 -16.32 7.85 7.89
C GLN A 127 -17.75 7.35 7.79
N GLY A 128 -18.11 6.73 6.69
CA GLY A 128 -19.45 6.21 6.52
C GLY A 128 -19.47 4.71 6.72
N THR A 129 -20.15 4.00 5.82
CA THR A 129 -20.22 2.57 5.90
C THR A 129 -19.38 1.98 4.79
N PRO A 130 -18.21 1.48 5.09
CA PRO A 130 -17.34 0.98 4.04
C PRO A 130 -17.94 -0.26 3.37
N PRO A 131 -17.69 -0.43 2.09
CA PRO A 131 -18.16 -1.63 1.40
C PRO A 131 -17.43 -2.87 1.93
N PRO A 132 -17.95 -4.04 1.66
CA PRO A 132 -17.34 -5.26 2.21
C PRO A 132 -15.88 -5.45 1.91
N TRP A 133 -15.46 -5.14 0.67
CA TRP A 133 -14.05 -5.36 0.35
C TRP A 133 -13.15 -4.43 1.15
N LEU A 134 -13.65 -3.24 1.47
CA LEU A 134 -12.84 -2.31 2.22
C LEU A 134 -12.84 -2.71 3.68
N ARG A 135 -13.89 -3.28 4.16
CA ARG A 135 -13.90 -3.77 5.53
C ARG A 135 -12.89 -4.89 5.69
N LYS A 136 -12.76 -5.73 4.68
CA LYS A 136 -11.76 -6.75 4.75
C LYS A 136 -10.38 -6.15 4.75
N ALA A 137 -10.17 -5.11 3.97
CA ALA A 137 -8.89 -4.44 3.92
C ALA A 137 -8.54 -3.84 5.29
N LEU A 138 -9.54 -3.33 5.97
CA LEU A 138 -9.29 -2.78 7.28
C LEU A 138 -8.90 -3.87 8.26
N GLU A 139 -9.44 -5.06 8.10
CA GLU A 139 -9.09 -6.12 8.98
C GLU A 139 -7.65 -6.54 8.84
N LYS A 140 -7.09 -6.37 7.68
CA LYS A 140 -5.71 -6.69 7.49
C LYS A 140 -4.85 -5.87 8.44
N GLY A 141 -5.20 -4.61 8.62
CA GLY A 141 -4.46 -3.77 9.52
C GLY A 141 -4.56 -4.25 10.95
N LYS A 142 -5.73 -4.75 11.33
CA LYS A 142 -5.89 -5.23 12.65
C LYS A 142 -5.11 -6.50 12.86
N GLU A 143 -5.12 -7.36 11.89
CA GLU A 143 -4.37 -8.56 11.99
C GLU A 143 -2.91 -8.27 12.20
N LYS A 144 -2.42 -7.27 11.52
CA LYS A 144 -1.05 -6.93 11.66
C LYS A 144 -0.75 -6.47 13.06
N THR A 145 -1.67 -5.78 13.66
CA THR A 145 -1.48 -5.29 15.00
C THR A 145 -1.40 -6.43 15.98
N PHE A 146 -2.13 -7.50 15.75
CA PHE A 146 -2.12 -8.59 16.63
C PHE A 146 -1.08 -9.62 16.35
N ASP A 147 -0.25 -9.40 15.42
CA ASP A 147 0.72 -10.35 15.02
C ASP A 147 1.54 -10.90 16.15
N PHE A 148 1.97 -10.11 17.02
CA PHE A 148 2.79 -10.59 18.06
C PHE A 148 2.09 -11.54 18.92
N ASP A 149 0.89 -11.27 19.28
CA ASP A 149 0.17 -12.10 20.14
C ASP A 149 -0.12 -13.39 19.49
N ASP A 150 -0.45 -13.37 18.28
CA ASP A 150 -0.76 -14.54 17.58
C ASP A 150 0.33 -15.51 17.55
N GLU A 151 1.50 -15.10 17.42
CA GLU A 151 2.55 -15.97 17.35
C GLU A 151 2.61 -16.88 18.51
N GLU A 152 2.33 -16.42 19.61
CA GLU A 152 2.40 -17.22 20.70
C GLU A 152 1.37 -18.21 20.75
N GLU A 153 0.23 -17.86 20.33
CA GLU A 153 -0.77 -18.75 20.36
C GLU A 153 -0.68 -19.80 19.43
N THR A 154 -0.23 -19.56 18.32
CA THR A 154 -0.18 -20.52 17.32
C THR A 154 0.71 -21.63 17.72
N ASP A 155 1.50 -21.47 18.59
CA ASP A 155 2.31 -22.48 18.92
C ASP A 155 1.63 -23.66 19.29
N HIS A 156 0.54 -23.51 19.85
CA HIS A 156 -0.05 -24.60 20.32
C HIS A 156 -0.64 -25.40 19.35
N ALA A 157 -0.67 -25.02 18.28
CA ALA A 157 -1.35 -25.74 17.29
C ALA A 157 -0.79 -27.08 17.12
#